data_db67418a3862c949bf483b2657c6e933
#
_entry.id   db67418a3862c949bf483b2657c6e933
#
_cell.length_a   1.000
_cell.length_b   1.000
_cell.length_c   1.000
_cell.angle_alpha   90.00
_cell.angle_beta   90.00
_cell.angle_gamma   90.00
#
_symmetry.space_group_name_H-M   'P 1'
#
loop_
_entity.id
_entity.type
_entity.pdbx_description
1 polymer ?
#
loop_
_entity_poly.entity_id
_entity_poly.type
_entity_poly.pdbx_seq_one_letter_code
_entity_poly.pdbx_strand_id
1 'polypeptide(L)'
;GWFVFQLGRRITSSDGGVIALAYYLFVPLGVLVSRSIQPDALMVMLLVIAAYGLVKWSDERTWTWAVVAGLTAGLTVLVKGRPLPIVVAMLIGILVSSRKLRDTVRDPKVWLILGLTALLPAIYYVVVIGGGTAGYVRAYSTGLAALLLEPSFYVRWLNFFDNLLFLNLAFIGVAGIVLLRARARGLMLGLWIGYVLYGLALPYTIYTHDYYNLPAVPIVGLSLAPAAALLLAKVVRLNLPWQVFLVAVGISLIAYRSWLVRSGILGTDYYAEPAGWVNMGEDLPEQGTIIGLTHDYGARIAYYGWRNVAVWPTGQDYAFYELQGRTQGKFEEEFDARAAGYDYFLVTLFGELDNQPLLKQRLFDQYPIAAEGEGYLLFDLRQGSDT
;
A
#
# COMPACT_ATOMS: atom_id res chain seq x y z
N GLY A 1 3.48 -0.27 16.94
CA GLY A 1 4.83 -0.39 17.54
C GLY A 1 4.89 -1.45 18.66
N TRP A 2 4.01 -1.38 19.68
CA TRP A 2 4.06 -2.28 20.85
C TRP A 2 4.10 -3.77 20.48
N PHE A 3 3.21 -4.23 19.63
CA PHE A 3 3.17 -5.64 19.23
C PHE A 3 4.36 -6.05 18.34
N VAL A 4 4.95 -5.13 17.58
CA VAL A 4 6.20 -5.39 16.84
C VAL A 4 7.34 -5.66 17.83
N PHE A 5 7.48 -4.81 18.87
CA PHE A 5 8.46 -5.03 19.93
C PHE A 5 8.25 -6.35 20.64
N GLN A 6 7.03 -6.65 21.10
CA GLN A 6 6.71 -7.87 21.84
C GLN A 6 6.95 -9.13 20.99
N LEU A 7 6.59 -9.10 19.71
CA LEU A 7 6.83 -10.20 18.79
C LEU A 7 8.33 -10.38 18.54
N GLY A 8 9.07 -9.31 18.23
CA GLY A 8 10.52 -9.35 18.04
C GLY A 8 11.25 -9.87 19.26
N ARG A 9 10.86 -9.41 20.46
CA ARG A 9 11.40 -9.92 21.73
C ARG A 9 11.17 -11.41 21.92
N ARG A 10 9.98 -11.89 21.56
CA ARG A 10 9.60 -13.28 21.77
C ARG A 10 10.25 -14.24 20.78
N ILE A 11 10.43 -13.83 19.54
CA ILE A 11 11.05 -14.67 18.51
C ILE A 11 12.58 -14.62 18.55
N THR A 12 13.17 -13.60 19.20
CA THR A 12 14.62 -13.38 19.24
C THR A 12 15.11 -13.08 20.66
N SER A 13 15.12 -11.80 21.04
CA SER A 13 15.58 -11.27 22.32
C SER A 13 15.02 -9.85 22.54
N SER A 14 15.25 -9.26 23.74
CA SER A 14 14.85 -7.88 24.01
C SER A 14 15.49 -6.89 23.04
N ASP A 15 16.79 -7.08 22.74
CA ASP A 15 17.51 -6.24 21.76
C ASP A 15 16.92 -6.37 20.36
N GLY A 16 16.61 -7.62 19.95
CA GLY A 16 15.92 -7.87 18.68
C GLY A 16 14.55 -7.19 18.61
N GLY A 17 13.82 -7.17 19.71
CA GLY A 17 12.55 -6.45 19.81
C GLY A 17 12.70 -4.94 19.63
N VAL A 18 13.74 -4.34 20.27
CA VAL A 18 14.06 -2.90 20.11
C VAL A 18 14.43 -2.58 18.66
N ILE A 19 15.24 -3.41 18.03
CA ILE A 19 15.66 -3.22 16.64
C ILE A 19 14.48 -3.31 15.67
N ALA A 20 13.61 -4.33 15.84
CA ALA A 20 12.39 -4.45 15.04
C ALA A 20 11.47 -3.23 15.20
N LEU A 21 11.32 -2.73 16.43
CA LEU A 21 10.57 -1.52 16.73
C LEU A 21 11.21 -0.29 16.09
N ALA A 22 12.52 -0.11 16.22
CA ALA A 22 13.23 1.02 15.65
C ALA A 22 13.09 1.04 14.13
N TYR A 23 13.29 -0.09 13.45
CA TYR A 23 13.04 -0.17 12.01
C TYR A 23 11.59 0.22 11.67
N TYR A 24 10.60 -0.35 12.37
CA TYR A 24 9.19 -0.08 12.13
C TYR A 24 8.83 1.42 12.27
N LEU A 25 9.43 2.12 13.23
CA LEU A 25 9.12 3.53 13.52
C LEU A 25 9.87 4.52 12.61
N PHE A 26 11.07 4.15 12.11
CA PHE A 26 11.94 5.10 11.41
C PHE A 26 12.10 4.80 9.92
N VAL A 27 11.58 3.68 9.41
CA VAL A 27 11.61 3.43 7.96
C VAL A 27 10.71 4.41 7.22
N PRO A 28 11.13 4.98 6.07
CA PRO A 28 10.38 6.01 5.35
C PRO A 28 8.91 5.66 5.12
N LEU A 29 8.62 4.49 4.59
CA LEU A 29 7.26 4.05 4.32
C LEU A 29 6.39 4.00 5.59
N GLY A 30 6.94 3.52 6.71
CA GLY A 30 6.24 3.48 7.99
C GLY A 30 5.85 4.87 8.48
N VAL A 31 6.75 5.84 8.32
CA VAL A 31 6.50 7.25 8.70
C VAL A 31 5.44 7.88 7.80
N LEU A 32 5.57 7.73 6.48
CA LEU A 32 4.68 8.35 5.50
C LEU A 32 3.24 7.82 5.63
N VAL A 33 3.08 6.49 5.59
CA VAL A 33 1.73 5.88 5.60
C VAL A 33 1.05 5.98 6.96
N SER A 34 1.79 6.01 8.08
CA SER A 34 1.19 6.19 9.40
C SER A 34 0.49 7.55 9.59
N ARG A 35 0.77 8.51 8.72
CA ARG A 35 0.19 9.86 8.71
C ARG A 35 -0.95 10.04 7.70
N SER A 36 -1.17 9.06 6.85
CA SER A 36 -2.26 9.10 5.87
C SER A 36 -3.53 8.48 6.43
N ILE A 37 -4.69 9.02 6.05
CA ILE A 37 -6.00 8.48 6.43
C ILE A 37 -6.31 7.31 5.50
N GLN A 38 -5.73 6.15 5.80
CA GLN A 38 -5.91 4.93 5.01
C GLN A 38 -6.11 3.71 5.92
N PRO A 39 -6.90 2.72 5.51
CA PRO A 39 -7.14 1.50 6.29
C PRO A 39 -5.90 0.60 6.42
N ASP A 40 -4.84 0.87 5.63
CA ASP A 40 -3.62 0.05 5.58
C ASP A 40 -2.89 -0.01 6.93
N ALA A 41 -2.84 1.10 7.66
CA ALA A 41 -2.23 1.14 8.99
C ALA A 41 -2.95 0.23 9.99
N LEU A 42 -4.30 0.23 9.97
CA LEU A 42 -5.11 -0.66 10.79
C LEU A 42 -4.93 -2.12 10.38
N MET A 43 -4.93 -2.40 9.09
CA MET A 43 -4.72 -3.74 8.54
C MET A 43 -3.36 -4.32 8.96
N VAL A 44 -2.27 -3.54 8.87
CA VAL A 44 -0.93 -3.98 9.30
C VAL A 44 -0.85 -4.15 10.81
N MET A 45 -1.50 -3.29 11.59
CA MET A 45 -1.60 -3.47 13.05
C MET A 45 -2.24 -4.81 13.39
N LEU A 46 -3.38 -5.13 12.78
CA LEU A 46 -4.09 -6.39 13.00
C LEU A 46 -3.26 -7.60 12.56
N LEU A 47 -2.55 -7.51 11.42
CA LEU A 47 -1.62 -8.55 10.96
C LEU A 47 -0.53 -8.85 11.99
N VAL A 48 0.07 -7.82 12.57
CA VAL A 48 1.11 -8.00 13.61
C VAL A 48 0.53 -8.58 14.89
N ILE A 49 -0.68 -8.17 15.30
CA ILE A 49 -1.38 -8.76 16.45
C ILE A 49 -1.69 -10.24 16.19
N ALA A 50 -2.14 -10.58 14.97
CA ALA A 50 -2.38 -11.96 14.58
C ALA A 50 -1.10 -12.80 14.66
N ALA A 51 0.02 -12.31 14.12
CA ALA A 51 1.31 -12.96 14.20
C ALA A 51 1.77 -13.17 15.66
N TYR A 52 1.63 -12.15 16.51
CA TYR A 52 1.91 -12.26 17.95
C TYR A 52 1.00 -13.28 18.63
N GLY A 53 -0.29 -13.24 18.37
CA GLY A 53 -1.29 -14.16 18.90
C GLY A 53 -1.00 -15.61 18.50
N LEU A 54 -0.56 -15.85 17.25
CA LEU A 54 -0.16 -17.17 16.77
C LEU A 54 1.08 -17.71 17.49
N VAL A 55 2.09 -16.86 17.72
CA VAL A 55 3.28 -17.26 18.49
C VAL A 55 2.88 -17.59 19.93
N LYS A 56 2.08 -16.75 20.57
CA LYS A 56 1.56 -16.98 21.92
C LYS A 56 0.75 -18.26 22.01
N TRP A 57 -0.17 -18.47 21.06
CA TRP A 57 -0.93 -19.71 20.98
C TRP A 57 -0.01 -20.94 20.78
N SER A 58 0.98 -20.83 19.91
CA SER A 58 1.94 -21.91 19.66
C SER A 58 2.72 -22.32 20.92
N ASP A 59 3.01 -21.37 21.80
CA ASP A 59 3.74 -21.60 23.06
C ASP A 59 2.81 -22.07 24.18
N GLU A 60 1.68 -21.42 24.40
CA GLU A 60 0.81 -21.57 25.58
C GLU A 60 -0.39 -22.49 25.33
N ARG A 61 -0.78 -22.70 24.07
CA ARG A 61 -1.90 -23.57 23.65
C ARG A 61 -3.24 -23.25 24.30
N THR A 62 -3.47 -21.98 24.68
CA THR A 62 -4.72 -21.54 25.30
C THR A 62 -5.78 -21.20 24.25
N TRP A 63 -7.06 -21.31 24.64
CA TRP A 63 -8.18 -20.87 23.82
C TRP A 63 -8.17 -19.36 23.57
N THR A 64 -7.78 -18.57 24.57
CA THR A 64 -7.67 -17.12 24.47
C THR A 64 -6.78 -16.69 23.31
N TRP A 65 -5.57 -17.28 23.21
CA TRP A 65 -4.67 -16.93 22.11
C TRP A 65 -5.10 -17.49 20.76
N ALA A 66 -5.86 -18.60 20.75
CA ALA A 66 -6.48 -19.08 19.52
C ALA A 66 -7.55 -18.10 19.00
N VAL A 67 -8.40 -17.59 19.90
CA VAL A 67 -9.41 -16.56 19.57
C VAL A 67 -8.74 -15.28 19.09
N VAL A 68 -7.76 -14.76 19.83
CA VAL A 68 -7.04 -13.52 19.45
C VAL A 68 -6.41 -13.66 18.08
N ALA A 69 -5.69 -14.77 17.84
CA ALA A 69 -5.01 -15.00 16.57
C ALA A 69 -6.01 -15.11 15.40
N GLY A 70 -7.06 -15.93 15.54
CA GLY A 70 -8.06 -16.12 14.48
C GLY A 70 -8.88 -14.87 14.20
N LEU A 71 -9.34 -14.19 15.26
CA LEU A 71 -10.13 -12.96 15.12
C LEU A 71 -9.33 -11.85 14.45
N THR A 72 -8.09 -11.59 14.90
CA THR A 72 -7.26 -10.51 14.32
C THR A 72 -6.78 -10.84 12.91
N ALA A 73 -6.52 -12.11 12.58
CA ALA A 73 -6.25 -12.56 11.23
C ALA A 73 -7.48 -12.35 10.31
N GLY A 74 -8.66 -12.70 10.77
CA GLY A 74 -9.92 -12.46 10.04
C GLY A 74 -10.20 -10.97 9.85
N LEU A 75 -10.02 -10.15 10.88
CA LEU A 75 -10.16 -8.70 10.80
C LEU A 75 -9.15 -8.06 9.85
N THR A 76 -7.92 -8.59 9.77
CA THR A 76 -6.91 -8.14 8.78
C THR A 76 -7.48 -8.23 7.35
N VAL A 77 -8.07 -9.38 7.02
CA VAL A 77 -8.67 -9.63 5.70
C VAL A 77 -9.98 -8.86 5.51
N LEU A 78 -10.74 -8.66 6.59
CA LEU A 78 -12.00 -7.90 6.56
C LEU A 78 -11.75 -6.42 6.26
N VAL A 79 -10.76 -5.80 6.90
CA VAL A 79 -10.37 -4.39 6.65
C VAL A 79 -9.93 -4.19 5.20
N LYS A 80 -9.19 -5.13 4.66
CA LYS A 80 -8.76 -5.14 3.26
C LYS A 80 -8.58 -6.60 2.81
N GLY A 81 -9.26 -7.02 1.75
CA GLY A 81 -9.19 -8.41 1.26
C GLY A 81 -7.82 -8.80 0.67
N ARG A 82 -7.07 -7.81 0.21
CA ARG A 82 -5.79 -7.99 -0.50
C ARG A 82 -4.71 -8.76 0.28
N PRO A 83 -4.50 -8.59 1.61
CA PRO A 83 -3.48 -9.32 2.36
C PRO A 83 -3.82 -10.79 2.64
N LEU A 84 -4.91 -11.33 2.11
CA LEU A 84 -5.27 -12.74 2.27
C LEU A 84 -4.10 -13.71 2.01
N PRO A 85 -3.27 -13.56 0.96
CA PRO A 85 -2.11 -14.42 0.74
C PRO A 85 -1.10 -14.36 1.90
N ILE A 86 -0.90 -13.18 2.51
CA ILE A 86 0.01 -12.99 3.65
C ILE A 86 -0.53 -13.74 4.87
N VAL A 87 -1.82 -13.58 5.16
CA VAL A 87 -2.47 -14.23 6.30
C VAL A 87 -2.45 -15.74 6.15
N VAL A 88 -2.80 -16.26 4.98
CA VAL A 88 -2.82 -17.71 4.71
C VAL A 88 -1.42 -18.31 4.82
N ALA A 89 -0.42 -17.71 4.17
CA ALA A 89 0.95 -18.24 4.23
C ALA A 89 1.55 -18.14 5.64
N MET A 90 1.25 -17.08 6.40
CA MET A 90 1.62 -16.94 7.81
C MET A 90 1.04 -18.07 8.66
N LEU A 91 -0.25 -18.37 8.50
CA LEU A 91 -0.92 -19.48 9.22
C LEU A 91 -0.27 -20.82 8.86
N ILE A 92 -0.09 -21.12 7.59
CA ILE A 92 0.58 -22.34 7.13
C ILE A 92 1.98 -22.43 7.74
N GLY A 93 2.77 -21.37 7.63
CA GLY A 93 4.14 -21.33 8.11
C GLY A 93 4.28 -21.69 9.58
N ILE A 94 3.44 -21.13 10.46
CA ILE A 94 3.50 -21.43 11.90
C ILE A 94 2.88 -22.79 12.24
N LEU A 95 1.79 -23.19 11.59
CA LEU A 95 1.11 -24.45 11.87
C LEU A 95 1.98 -25.64 11.48
N VAL A 96 2.63 -25.60 10.32
CA VAL A 96 3.52 -26.69 9.84
C VAL A 96 4.80 -26.77 10.67
N SER A 97 5.37 -25.62 11.09
CA SER A 97 6.61 -25.59 11.86
C SER A 97 6.45 -25.85 13.36
N SER A 98 5.22 -25.82 13.87
CA SER A 98 4.94 -25.95 15.31
C SER A 98 4.88 -27.40 15.81
N ARG A 99 4.39 -28.33 14.99
CA ARG A 99 4.17 -29.73 15.34
C ARG A 99 4.12 -30.63 14.10
N LYS A 100 4.03 -31.95 14.33
CA LYS A 100 3.67 -32.86 13.24
C LYS A 100 2.28 -32.51 12.68
N LEU A 101 2.12 -32.54 11.38
CA LEU A 101 0.89 -32.15 10.70
C LEU A 101 -0.35 -32.87 11.26
N ARG A 102 -0.20 -34.16 11.58
CA ARG A 102 -1.28 -34.96 12.18
C ARG A 102 -1.80 -34.38 13.51
N ASP A 103 -0.90 -33.91 14.37
CA ASP A 103 -1.27 -33.33 15.67
C ASP A 103 -1.89 -31.95 15.52
N THR A 104 -1.42 -31.20 14.52
CA THR A 104 -1.95 -29.88 14.16
C THR A 104 -3.40 -29.99 13.71
N VAL A 105 -3.73 -30.88 12.78
CA VAL A 105 -5.10 -31.02 12.26
C VAL A 105 -6.09 -31.62 13.26
N ARG A 106 -5.61 -32.27 14.34
CA ARG A 106 -6.43 -32.80 15.42
C ARG A 106 -6.69 -31.81 16.55
N ASP A 107 -5.97 -30.67 16.60
CA ASP A 107 -6.16 -29.67 17.65
C ASP A 107 -7.40 -28.82 17.31
N PRO A 108 -8.47 -28.85 18.11
CA PRO A 108 -9.69 -28.07 17.81
C PRO A 108 -9.45 -26.55 17.80
N LYS A 109 -8.38 -26.08 18.47
CA LYS A 109 -8.01 -24.67 18.48
C LYS A 109 -7.50 -24.20 17.11
N VAL A 110 -6.88 -25.11 16.32
CA VAL A 110 -6.50 -24.82 14.93
C VAL A 110 -7.73 -24.53 14.07
N TRP A 111 -8.77 -25.36 14.22
CA TRP A 111 -10.03 -25.17 13.50
C TRP A 111 -10.75 -23.89 13.93
N LEU A 112 -10.66 -23.52 15.22
CA LEU A 112 -11.15 -22.23 15.71
C LEU A 112 -10.41 -21.05 15.06
N ILE A 113 -9.06 -21.10 15.01
CA ILE A 113 -8.24 -20.08 14.34
C ILE A 113 -8.65 -19.94 12.88
N LEU A 114 -8.70 -21.05 12.14
CA LEU A 114 -9.07 -21.06 10.72
C LEU A 114 -10.51 -20.57 10.50
N GLY A 115 -11.44 -21.04 11.34
CA GLY A 115 -12.85 -20.64 11.28
C GLY A 115 -13.04 -19.14 11.51
N LEU A 116 -12.43 -18.57 12.56
CA LEU A 116 -12.51 -17.12 12.82
C LEU A 116 -11.81 -16.30 11.73
N THR A 117 -10.69 -16.80 11.19
CA THR A 117 -9.98 -16.14 10.09
C THR A 117 -10.85 -16.08 8.82
N ALA A 118 -11.60 -17.13 8.52
CA ALA A 118 -12.40 -17.22 7.31
C ALA A 118 -13.80 -16.60 7.46
N LEU A 119 -14.45 -16.79 8.62
CA LEU A 119 -15.87 -16.46 8.82
C LEU A 119 -16.18 -14.98 8.61
N LEU A 120 -15.42 -14.08 9.24
CA LEU A 120 -15.68 -12.64 9.17
C LEU A 120 -15.55 -12.09 7.75
N PRO A 121 -14.44 -12.35 7.01
CA PRO A 121 -14.36 -11.94 5.61
C PRO A 121 -15.39 -12.62 4.73
N ALA A 122 -15.69 -13.91 4.95
CA ALA A 122 -16.68 -14.63 4.14
C ALA A 122 -18.07 -14.01 4.27
N ILE A 123 -18.51 -13.70 5.47
CA ILE A 123 -19.80 -13.03 5.69
C ILE A 123 -19.84 -11.70 4.94
N TYR A 124 -18.81 -10.87 5.09
CA TYR A 124 -18.79 -9.55 4.47
C TYR A 124 -18.71 -9.61 2.95
N TYR A 125 -17.73 -10.33 2.40
CA TYR A 125 -17.49 -10.34 0.96
C TYR A 125 -18.51 -11.15 0.17
N VAL A 126 -19.10 -12.18 0.77
CA VAL A 126 -20.10 -13.02 0.10
C VAL A 126 -21.52 -12.51 0.32
N VAL A 127 -21.88 -12.16 1.58
CA VAL A 127 -23.26 -11.81 1.94
C VAL A 127 -23.53 -10.32 1.73
N VAL A 128 -22.61 -9.44 2.16
CA VAL A 128 -22.83 -7.98 2.14
C VAL A 128 -22.52 -7.38 0.77
N ILE A 129 -21.35 -7.71 0.19
CA ILE A 129 -20.92 -7.14 -1.10
C ILE A 129 -21.50 -7.92 -2.29
N GLY A 130 -21.83 -9.21 -2.12
CA GLY A 130 -22.30 -10.06 -3.22
C GLY A 130 -21.24 -10.26 -4.30
N GLY A 131 -21.67 -10.47 -5.55
CA GLY A 131 -20.80 -10.80 -6.67
C GLY A 131 -19.81 -9.69 -7.13
N GLY A 132 -19.93 -8.46 -6.64
CA GLY A 132 -19.08 -7.32 -7.05
C GLY A 132 -17.58 -7.53 -6.81
N THR A 133 -17.23 -8.26 -5.76
CA THR A 133 -15.82 -8.60 -5.45
C THR A 133 -15.15 -9.43 -6.55
N ALA A 134 -15.88 -10.34 -7.17
CA ALA A 134 -15.32 -11.20 -8.25
C ALA A 134 -14.94 -10.38 -9.48
N GLY A 135 -15.75 -9.39 -9.87
CA GLY A 135 -15.44 -8.45 -10.94
C GLY A 135 -14.18 -7.64 -10.67
N TYR A 136 -14.07 -7.11 -9.46
CA TYR A 136 -12.88 -6.36 -9.03
C TYR A 136 -11.61 -7.25 -9.06
N VAL A 137 -11.65 -8.46 -8.49
CA VAL A 137 -10.51 -9.38 -8.51
C VAL A 137 -10.12 -9.72 -9.95
N ARG A 138 -11.08 -10.00 -10.83
CA ARG A 138 -10.81 -10.25 -12.24
C ARG A 138 -10.11 -9.06 -12.91
N ALA A 139 -10.60 -7.84 -12.70
CA ALA A 139 -10.06 -6.64 -13.30
C ALA A 139 -8.62 -6.34 -12.86
N TYR A 140 -8.32 -6.46 -11.56
CA TYR A 140 -7.04 -6.04 -10.97
C TYR A 140 -6.04 -7.17 -10.71
N SER A 141 -6.39 -8.42 -10.99
CA SER A 141 -5.52 -9.58 -10.84
C SER A 141 -5.35 -10.31 -12.18
N THR A 142 -6.32 -11.16 -12.54
CA THR A 142 -6.19 -12.00 -13.74
C THR A 142 -6.16 -11.20 -15.05
N GLY A 143 -6.90 -10.07 -15.12
CA GLY A 143 -6.90 -9.19 -16.28
C GLY A 143 -5.57 -8.46 -16.50
N LEU A 144 -4.69 -8.44 -15.50
CA LEU A 144 -3.41 -7.73 -15.54
C LEU A 144 -2.22 -8.68 -15.32
N ALA A 145 -2.44 -9.99 -15.43
CA ALA A 145 -1.39 -10.99 -15.24
C ALA A 145 -0.23 -10.84 -16.25
N ALA A 146 -0.45 -10.20 -17.38
CA ALA A 146 0.60 -9.89 -18.36
C ALA A 146 1.73 -9.05 -17.77
N LEU A 147 1.46 -8.19 -16.77
CA LEU A 147 2.50 -7.43 -16.05
C LEU A 147 3.57 -8.34 -15.40
N LEU A 148 3.21 -9.57 -15.03
CA LEU A 148 4.17 -10.52 -14.45
C LEU A 148 5.22 -10.99 -15.46
N LEU A 149 4.99 -10.81 -16.74
CA LEU A 149 5.94 -11.12 -17.81
C LEU A 149 6.84 -9.93 -18.16
N GLU A 150 6.53 -8.74 -17.61
CA GLU A 150 7.27 -7.52 -17.85
C GLU A 150 8.41 -7.36 -16.82
N PRO A 151 9.69 -7.27 -17.24
CA PRO A 151 10.80 -7.02 -16.32
C PRO A 151 10.65 -5.71 -15.55
N SER A 152 10.02 -4.71 -16.14
CA SER A 152 9.72 -3.41 -15.55
C SER A 152 8.93 -3.52 -14.24
N PHE A 153 8.03 -4.50 -14.12
CA PHE A 153 7.28 -4.79 -12.91
C PHE A 153 8.21 -5.09 -11.72
N TYR A 154 9.16 -5.99 -11.90
CA TYR A 154 10.09 -6.41 -10.85
C TYR A 154 11.08 -5.31 -10.49
N VAL A 155 11.58 -4.59 -11.51
CA VAL A 155 12.50 -3.45 -11.30
C VAL A 155 11.80 -2.37 -10.48
N ARG A 156 10.57 -2.03 -10.80
CA ARG A 156 9.79 -1.01 -10.06
C ARG A 156 9.49 -1.45 -8.63
N TRP A 157 9.13 -2.70 -8.42
CA TRP A 157 8.90 -3.25 -7.08
C TRP A 157 10.19 -3.22 -6.23
N LEU A 158 11.33 -3.60 -6.80
CA LEU A 158 12.63 -3.50 -6.13
C LEU A 158 13.01 -2.05 -5.84
N ASN A 159 12.72 -1.10 -6.73
CA ASN A 159 12.96 0.31 -6.50
C ASN A 159 12.11 0.86 -5.32
N PHE A 160 10.85 0.44 -5.18
CA PHE A 160 10.06 0.77 -4.00
C PHE A 160 10.69 0.21 -2.73
N PHE A 161 11.18 -1.03 -2.78
CA PHE A 161 11.89 -1.62 -1.65
C PHE A 161 13.16 -0.84 -1.30
N ASP A 162 13.96 -0.46 -2.28
CA ASP A 162 15.19 0.27 -2.03
C ASP A 162 14.94 1.65 -1.42
N ASN A 163 14.06 2.41 -2.02
CA ASN A 163 13.78 3.79 -1.61
C ASN A 163 13.02 3.89 -0.27
N LEU A 164 12.10 2.95 0.01
CA LEU A 164 11.13 3.07 1.10
C LEU A 164 11.39 2.11 2.26
N LEU A 165 12.04 0.97 2.01
CA LEU A 165 12.23 -0.11 2.96
C LEU A 165 13.71 -0.50 3.16
N PHE A 166 14.62 0.09 2.38
CA PHE A 166 16.05 -0.24 2.36
C PHE A 166 16.30 -1.70 1.98
N LEU A 167 16.39 -1.96 0.69
CA LEU A 167 16.53 -3.29 0.10
C LEU A 167 17.67 -4.12 0.72
N ASN A 168 18.79 -3.48 1.02
CA ASN A 168 19.92 -4.10 1.71
C ASN A 168 19.54 -4.65 3.08
N LEU A 169 18.74 -3.92 3.87
CA LEU A 169 18.25 -4.38 5.16
C LEU A 169 17.26 -5.54 5.00
N ALA A 170 16.42 -5.51 3.96
CA ALA A 170 15.52 -6.62 3.66
C ALA A 170 16.29 -7.91 3.37
N PHE A 171 17.37 -7.86 2.57
CA PHE A 171 18.25 -9.03 2.32
C PHE A 171 18.92 -9.54 3.58
N ILE A 172 19.46 -8.64 4.42
CA ILE A 172 20.02 -9.02 5.72
C ILE A 172 18.95 -9.67 6.59
N GLY A 173 17.72 -9.14 6.57
CA GLY A 173 16.58 -9.70 7.28
C GLY A 173 16.25 -11.11 6.81
N VAL A 174 16.12 -11.33 5.50
CA VAL A 174 15.86 -12.67 4.93
C VAL A 174 16.94 -13.66 5.34
N ALA A 175 18.23 -13.28 5.24
CA ALA A 175 19.34 -14.11 5.72
C ALA A 175 19.25 -14.38 7.23
N GLY A 176 18.83 -13.38 8.02
CA GLY A 176 18.65 -13.50 9.47
C GLY A 176 17.60 -14.53 9.89
N ILE A 177 16.64 -14.88 9.03
CA ILE A 177 15.59 -15.90 9.33
C ILE A 177 16.23 -17.27 9.67
N VAL A 178 17.37 -17.59 9.11
CA VAL A 178 18.10 -18.85 9.38
C VAL A 178 18.46 -18.99 10.86
N LEU A 179 18.69 -17.87 11.55
CA LEU A 179 19.05 -17.82 12.97
C LEU A 179 17.86 -18.09 13.91
N LEU A 180 16.65 -18.03 13.39
CA LEU A 180 15.43 -18.24 14.18
C LEU A 180 15.19 -19.72 14.50
N ARG A 181 14.52 -19.98 15.63
CA ARG A 181 14.00 -21.31 15.98
C ARG A 181 12.90 -21.73 15.00
N ALA A 182 12.68 -23.02 14.84
CA ALA A 182 11.79 -23.59 13.83
C ALA A 182 10.43 -22.87 13.69
N ARG A 183 9.73 -22.61 14.80
CA ARG A 183 8.41 -21.94 14.80
C ARG A 183 8.49 -20.50 14.30
N ALA A 184 9.42 -19.73 14.85
CA ALA A 184 9.63 -18.34 14.44
C ALA A 184 10.09 -18.27 12.99
N ARG A 185 10.95 -19.20 12.57
CA ARG A 185 11.36 -19.37 11.17
C ARG A 185 10.19 -19.63 10.25
N GLY A 186 9.31 -20.59 10.63
CA GLY A 186 8.11 -20.88 9.85
C GLY A 186 7.16 -19.68 9.72
N LEU A 187 6.94 -18.94 10.84
CA LEU A 187 6.17 -17.70 10.81
C LEU A 187 6.77 -16.69 9.83
N MET A 188 8.07 -16.42 9.95
CA MET A 188 8.74 -15.42 9.11
C MET A 188 8.80 -15.82 7.64
N LEU A 189 9.06 -17.10 7.35
CA LEU A 189 8.99 -17.63 5.98
C LEU A 189 7.57 -17.50 5.42
N GLY A 190 6.55 -17.83 6.23
CA GLY A 190 5.16 -17.65 5.84
C GLY A 190 4.82 -16.20 5.52
N LEU A 191 5.25 -15.25 6.34
CA LEU A 191 5.05 -13.82 6.10
C LEU A 191 5.72 -13.34 4.82
N TRP A 192 6.98 -13.74 4.55
CA TRP A 192 7.70 -13.38 3.33
C TRP A 192 7.09 -14.01 2.08
N ILE A 193 6.82 -15.32 2.12
CA ILE A 193 6.16 -16.02 1.00
C ILE A 193 4.79 -15.38 0.73
N GLY A 194 4.03 -15.13 1.78
CA GLY A 194 2.73 -14.48 1.67
C GLY A 194 2.82 -13.08 1.08
N TYR A 195 3.84 -12.29 1.46
CA TYR A 195 4.06 -10.97 0.88
C TYR A 195 4.43 -11.04 -0.62
N VAL A 196 5.28 -11.98 -1.01
CA VAL A 196 5.60 -12.20 -2.43
C VAL A 196 4.34 -12.64 -3.20
N LEU A 197 3.58 -13.60 -2.67
CA LEU A 197 2.32 -14.04 -3.29
C LEU A 197 1.29 -12.91 -3.38
N TYR A 198 1.22 -12.03 -2.38
CA TYR A 198 0.38 -10.84 -2.40
C TYR A 198 0.73 -9.92 -3.57
N GLY A 199 2.03 -9.64 -3.78
CA GLY A 199 2.47 -8.81 -4.90
C GLY A 199 2.23 -9.44 -6.27
N LEU A 200 2.44 -10.76 -6.38
CA LEU A 200 2.20 -11.50 -7.62
C LEU A 200 0.69 -11.67 -7.93
N ALA A 201 -0.15 -11.82 -6.90
CA ALA A 201 -1.60 -11.94 -7.09
C ALA A 201 -2.26 -10.62 -7.51
N LEU A 202 -1.66 -9.48 -7.16
CA LEU A 202 -2.18 -8.14 -7.44
C LEU A 202 -1.10 -7.25 -8.10
N PRO A 203 -0.60 -7.63 -9.30
CA PRO A 203 0.58 -7.01 -9.89
C PRO A 203 0.39 -5.50 -10.15
N TYR A 204 -0.76 -5.09 -10.64
CA TYR A 204 -1.03 -3.68 -10.90
C TYR A 204 -0.93 -2.83 -9.63
N THR A 205 -1.42 -3.34 -8.53
CA THR A 205 -1.42 -2.66 -7.24
C THR A 205 0.01 -2.33 -6.77
N ILE A 206 0.89 -3.33 -6.83
CA ILE A 206 2.32 -3.16 -6.48
C ILE A 206 3.04 -2.29 -7.51
N TYR A 207 2.66 -2.38 -8.79
CA TYR A 207 3.26 -1.60 -9.86
C TYR A 207 2.97 -0.10 -9.74
N THR A 208 1.75 0.28 -9.30
CA THR A 208 1.29 1.67 -9.34
C THR A 208 1.47 2.45 -8.05
N HIS A 209 1.42 1.77 -6.89
CA HIS A 209 1.36 2.46 -5.60
C HIS A 209 2.34 1.87 -4.59
N ASP A 210 3.17 2.72 -4.05
CA ASP A 210 4.21 2.39 -3.08
C ASP A 210 3.67 1.93 -1.72
N TYR A 211 2.56 2.53 -1.25
CA TYR A 211 1.97 2.25 0.07
C TYR A 211 1.45 0.81 0.24
N TYR A 212 1.22 0.09 -0.84
CA TYR A 212 0.88 -1.33 -0.76
C TYR A 212 2.02 -2.21 -0.25
N ASN A 213 3.23 -1.67 -0.18
CA ASN A 213 4.37 -2.36 0.46
C ASN A 213 4.37 -2.23 1.99
N LEU A 214 3.41 -1.53 2.61
CA LEU A 214 3.33 -1.33 4.07
C LEU A 214 3.39 -2.63 4.89
N PRO A 215 2.76 -3.76 4.48
CA PRO A 215 2.90 -5.03 5.19
C PRO A 215 4.34 -5.53 5.32
N ALA A 216 5.22 -5.16 4.38
CA ALA A 216 6.64 -5.54 4.44
C ALA A 216 7.39 -4.82 5.57
N VAL A 217 6.93 -3.66 6.05
CA VAL A 217 7.59 -2.90 7.12
C VAL A 217 7.81 -3.76 8.38
N PRO A 218 6.77 -4.31 9.03
CA PRO A 218 6.98 -5.18 10.18
C PRO A 218 7.69 -6.49 9.80
N ILE A 219 7.49 -7.02 8.59
CA ILE A 219 8.14 -8.25 8.14
C ILE A 219 9.66 -8.08 8.08
N VAL A 220 10.14 -7.01 7.46
CA VAL A 220 11.58 -6.69 7.39
C VAL A 220 12.13 -6.44 8.79
N GLY A 221 11.49 -5.59 9.59
CA GLY A 221 11.94 -5.27 10.95
C GLY A 221 12.10 -6.50 11.84
N LEU A 222 11.10 -7.40 11.81
CA LEU A 222 11.14 -8.66 12.57
C LEU A 222 12.20 -9.63 12.03
N SER A 223 12.44 -9.65 10.72
CA SER A 223 13.48 -10.47 10.09
C SER A 223 14.88 -9.99 10.42
N LEU A 224 15.08 -8.67 10.56
CA LEU A 224 16.36 -8.07 10.95
C LEU A 224 16.74 -8.39 12.39
N ALA A 225 15.76 -8.55 13.27
CA ALA A 225 15.97 -8.72 14.71
C ALA A 225 17.03 -9.77 15.08
N PRO A 226 17.05 -11.00 14.53
CA PRO A 226 18.04 -12.02 14.91
C PRO A 226 19.46 -11.67 14.44
N ALA A 227 19.64 -11.16 13.22
CA ALA A 227 20.95 -10.78 12.70
C ALA A 227 21.52 -9.58 13.46
N ALA A 228 20.70 -8.59 13.73
CA ALA A 228 21.08 -7.39 14.44
C ALA A 228 21.36 -7.65 15.93
N ALA A 229 20.59 -8.52 16.61
CA ALA A 229 20.87 -8.94 17.97
C ALA A 229 22.22 -9.68 18.06
N LEU A 230 22.53 -10.55 17.07
CA LEU A 230 23.83 -11.22 16.99
C LEU A 230 24.98 -10.22 16.77
N LEU A 231 24.78 -9.24 15.90
CA LEU A 231 25.76 -8.17 15.64
C LEU A 231 25.99 -7.33 16.90
N LEU A 232 24.91 -6.91 17.57
CA LEU A 232 24.99 -6.12 18.80
C LEU A 232 25.76 -6.88 19.91
N ALA A 233 25.48 -8.17 20.08
CA ALA A 233 26.21 -9.00 21.03
C ALA A 233 27.71 -9.10 20.73
N LYS A 234 28.14 -8.95 19.47
CA LYS A 234 29.57 -8.85 19.10
C LYS A 234 30.10 -7.46 19.36
N VAL A 235 29.35 -6.41 19.01
CA VAL A 235 29.76 -5.01 19.22
C VAL A 235 30.02 -4.71 20.69
N VAL A 236 29.18 -5.20 21.59
CA VAL A 236 29.33 -5.02 23.04
C VAL A 236 30.65 -5.63 23.59
N ARG A 237 31.24 -6.58 22.86
CA ARG A 237 32.53 -7.21 23.22
C ARG A 237 33.76 -6.46 22.70
N LEU A 238 33.56 -5.44 21.86
CA LEU A 238 34.63 -4.60 21.35
C LEU A 238 35.10 -3.64 22.46
N ASN A 239 36.29 -3.05 22.28
CA ASN A 239 36.72 -1.96 23.16
C ASN A 239 35.87 -0.69 22.95
N LEU A 240 35.82 0.15 23.95
CA LEU A 240 34.97 1.34 24.00
C LEU A 240 35.06 2.26 22.76
N PRO A 241 36.25 2.56 22.19
CA PRO A 241 36.33 3.41 21.00
C PRO A 241 35.55 2.84 19.81
N TRP A 242 35.62 1.53 19.57
CA TRP A 242 34.89 0.87 18.48
C TRP A 242 33.39 0.81 18.74
N GLN A 243 32.98 0.62 19.99
CA GLN A 243 31.56 0.70 20.36
C GLN A 243 31.02 2.10 20.05
N VAL A 244 31.68 3.15 20.52
CA VAL A 244 31.31 4.55 20.28
C VAL A 244 31.26 4.85 18.78
N PHE A 245 32.27 4.44 18.04
CA PHE A 245 32.34 4.63 16.59
C PHE A 245 31.14 3.99 15.87
N LEU A 246 30.84 2.72 16.14
CA LEU A 246 29.73 2.00 15.47
C LEU A 246 28.36 2.57 15.87
N VAL A 247 28.17 2.97 17.13
CA VAL A 247 26.94 3.64 17.56
C VAL A 247 26.81 5.01 16.89
N ALA A 248 27.87 5.80 16.80
CA ALA A 248 27.87 7.09 16.12
C ALA A 248 27.54 6.94 14.63
N VAL A 249 28.12 5.95 13.95
CA VAL A 249 27.78 5.62 12.54
C VAL A 249 26.32 5.24 12.41
N GLY A 250 25.80 4.38 13.29
CA GLY A 250 24.39 3.98 13.30
C GLY A 250 23.44 5.17 13.48
N ILE A 251 23.72 6.03 14.45
CA ILE A 251 22.93 7.26 14.71
C ILE A 251 23.00 8.19 13.50
N SER A 252 24.18 8.39 12.91
CA SER A 252 24.36 9.26 11.75
C SER A 252 23.59 8.76 10.54
N LEU A 253 23.58 7.45 10.29
CA LEU A 253 22.79 6.86 9.20
C LEU A 253 21.28 7.05 9.43
N ILE A 254 20.80 6.82 10.64
CA ILE A 254 19.37 7.05 10.98
C ILE A 254 19.02 8.54 10.82
N ALA A 255 19.86 9.44 11.34
CA ALA A 255 19.65 10.89 11.23
C ALA A 255 19.62 11.35 9.76
N TYR A 256 20.57 10.88 8.95
CA TYR A 256 20.62 11.19 7.53
C TYR A 256 19.36 10.72 6.78
N ARG A 257 18.94 9.48 7.01
CA ARG A 257 17.72 8.93 6.38
C ARG A 257 16.45 9.65 6.85
N SER A 258 16.35 9.96 8.14
CA SER A 258 15.24 10.77 8.69
C SER A 258 15.21 12.18 8.10
N TRP A 259 16.37 12.78 7.86
CA TRP A 259 16.49 14.06 7.19
C TRP A 259 15.99 14.02 5.74
N LEU A 260 16.35 12.98 4.97
CA LEU A 260 15.86 12.81 3.59
C LEU A 260 14.33 12.69 3.53
N VAL A 261 13.73 11.91 4.43
CA VAL A 261 12.26 11.80 4.51
C VAL A 261 11.63 13.14 4.89
N ARG A 262 12.19 13.81 5.89
CA ARG A 262 11.71 15.13 6.32
C ARG A 262 11.81 16.17 5.20
N SER A 263 12.93 16.23 4.47
CA SER A 263 13.09 17.18 3.37
C SER A 263 12.11 16.91 2.22
N GLY A 264 11.82 15.65 1.92
CA GLY A 264 10.79 15.27 0.96
C GLY A 264 9.38 15.72 1.38
N ILE A 265 9.02 15.54 2.66
CA ILE A 265 7.72 15.99 3.19
C ILE A 265 7.61 17.52 3.18
N LEU A 266 8.68 18.23 3.54
CA LEU A 266 8.68 19.70 3.58
C LEU A 266 8.71 20.35 2.20
N GLY A 267 9.09 19.61 1.16
CA GLY A 267 9.05 20.09 -0.23
C GLY A 267 7.64 20.24 -0.79
N THR A 268 6.61 19.77 -0.09
CA THR A 268 5.20 19.90 -0.47
C THR A 268 4.51 20.88 0.46
N ASP A 269 4.02 22.01 -0.08
CA ASP A 269 3.27 22.99 0.71
C ASP A 269 1.80 22.57 0.84
N TYR A 270 1.54 21.80 1.89
CA TYR A 270 0.19 21.35 2.23
C TYR A 270 -0.69 22.45 2.86
N TYR A 271 -0.15 23.63 3.17
CA TYR A 271 -0.91 24.73 3.77
C TYR A 271 -1.48 25.69 2.71
N ALA A 272 -0.72 25.98 1.66
CA ALA A 272 -1.18 26.85 0.57
C ALA A 272 -2.14 26.12 -0.39
N GLU A 273 -1.96 24.81 -0.61
CA GLU A 273 -2.74 24.03 -1.54
C GLU A 273 -4.27 24.12 -1.32
N PRO A 274 -4.83 23.95 -0.09
CA PRO A 274 -6.26 24.06 0.12
C PRO A 274 -6.87 25.39 -0.30
N ALA A 275 -6.16 26.52 -0.06
CA ALA A 275 -6.62 27.84 -0.42
C ALA A 275 -6.79 28.00 -1.95
N GLY A 276 -5.85 27.47 -2.73
CA GLY A 276 -5.95 27.47 -4.19
C GLY A 276 -7.19 26.72 -4.71
N TRP A 277 -7.51 25.56 -4.10
CA TRP A 277 -8.71 24.79 -4.46
C TRP A 277 -10.00 25.48 -4.02
N VAL A 278 -10.02 26.19 -2.88
CA VAL A 278 -11.18 26.99 -2.43
C VAL A 278 -11.42 28.12 -3.43
N ASN A 279 -10.41 28.91 -3.76
CA ASN A 279 -10.51 30.02 -4.70
C ASN A 279 -11.00 29.53 -6.07
N MET A 280 -10.39 28.43 -6.58
CA MET A 280 -10.87 27.81 -7.83
C MET A 280 -12.36 27.43 -7.75
N GLY A 281 -12.81 26.87 -6.64
CA GLY A 281 -14.22 26.50 -6.46
C GLY A 281 -15.17 27.71 -6.45
N GLU A 282 -14.71 28.87 -5.97
CA GLU A 282 -15.45 30.12 -6.00
C GLU A 282 -15.50 30.74 -7.41
N ASP A 283 -14.42 30.59 -8.19
CA ASP A 283 -14.31 31.12 -9.57
C ASP A 283 -15.11 30.28 -10.58
N LEU A 284 -15.36 28.99 -10.28
CA LEU A 284 -16.12 28.12 -11.18
C LEU A 284 -17.62 28.45 -11.16
N PRO A 285 -18.34 28.30 -12.30
CA PRO A 285 -19.76 28.57 -12.40
C PRO A 285 -20.58 27.84 -11.33
N GLU A 286 -21.51 28.52 -10.68
CA GLU A 286 -22.40 27.93 -9.68
C GLU A 286 -23.33 26.87 -10.28
N GLN A 287 -23.73 27.05 -11.53
CA GLN A 287 -24.63 26.17 -12.27
C GLN A 287 -23.90 25.55 -13.46
N GLY A 288 -24.32 24.34 -13.80
CA GLY A 288 -23.77 23.58 -14.91
C GLY A 288 -22.99 22.35 -14.44
N THR A 289 -22.88 21.42 -15.35
CA THR A 289 -22.18 20.14 -15.15
C THR A 289 -20.76 20.24 -15.69
N ILE A 290 -19.80 19.70 -14.94
CA ILE A 290 -18.37 19.79 -15.28
C ILE A 290 -17.80 18.39 -15.45
N ILE A 291 -17.10 18.15 -16.57
CA ILE A 291 -16.18 17.04 -16.76
C ILE A 291 -14.76 17.59 -16.79
N GLY A 292 -13.73 16.80 -16.42
CA GLY A 292 -12.39 17.38 -16.46
C GLY A 292 -11.25 16.43 -16.23
N LEU A 293 -10.08 16.90 -16.70
CA LEU A 293 -8.77 16.29 -16.47
C LEU A 293 -8.14 16.95 -15.23
N THR A 294 -8.42 16.38 -14.06
CA THR A 294 -8.17 17.06 -12.79
C THR A 294 -7.33 16.23 -11.83
N HIS A 295 -6.64 16.90 -10.91
CA HIS A 295 -5.88 16.25 -9.83
C HIS A 295 -6.78 15.34 -9.01
N ASP A 296 -6.26 14.15 -8.70
CA ASP A 296 -6.92 13.12 -7.90
C ASP A 296 -8.36 12.83 -8.35
N TYR A 297 -8.58 12.80 -9.68
CA TYR A 297 -9.88 12.51 -10.27
C TYR A 297 -11.01 13.43 -9.78
N GLY A 298 -10.69 14.70 -9.55
CA GLY A 298 -11.65 15.69 -9.08
C GLY A 298 -11.88 15.69 -7.56
N ALA A 299 -11.24 14.81 -6.81
CA ALA A 299 -11.44 14.71 -5.37
C ALA A 299 -11.01 15.98 -4.62
N ARG A 300 -9.93 16.65 -5.05
CA ARG A 300 -9.45 17.88 -4.40
C ARG A 300 -10.44 19.04 -4.57
N ILE A 301 -10.87 19.28 -5.80
CA ILE A 301 -11.85 20.35 -6.06
C ILE A 301 -13.22 20.05 -5.43
N ALA A 302 -13.63 18.77 -5.37
CA ALA A 302 -14.86 18.36 -4.68
C ALA A 302 -14.77 18.61 -3.17
N TYR A 303 -13.64 18.31 -2.55
CA TYR A 303 -13.47 18.43 -1.10
C TYR A 303 -13.24 19.87 -0.64
N TYR A 304 -12.36 20.61 -1.29
CA TYR A 304 -11.99 21.96 -0.88
C TYR A 304 -12.83 23.04 -1.59
N GLY A 305 -13.09 22.86 -2.88
CA GLY A 305 -13.81 23.84 -3.71
C GLY A 305 -15.31 23.59 -3.80
N TRP A 306 -15.84 22.51 -3.20
CA TRP A 306 -17.27 22.16 -3.22
C TRP A 306 -17.87 22.06 -4.62
N ARG A 307 -17.07 21.65 -5.62
CA ARG A 307 -17.49 21.46 -7.01
C ARG A 307 -17.32 20.00 -7.43
N ASN A 308 -18.37 19.38 -7.89
CA ASN A 308 -18.30 18.02 -8.45
C ASN A 308 -17.85 18.09 -9.90
N VAL A 309 -16.81 17.31 -10.21
CA VAL A 309 -16.26 17.20 -11.57
C VAL A 309 -16.25 15.73 -11.97
N ALA A 310 -16.89 15.41 -13.10
CA ALA A 310 -16.80 14.06 -13.67
C ALA A 310 -15.39 13.83 -14.24
N VAL A 311 -14.95 12.60 -14.18
CA VAL A 311 -13.56 12.24 -14.50
C VAL A 311 -13.36 12.09 -16.00
N TRP A 312 -12.41 12.85 -16.57
CA TRP A 312 -11.78 12.51 -17.84
C TRP A 312 -10.57 11.60 -17.58
N PRO A 313 -10.39 10.50 -18.35
CA PRO A 313 -9.29 9.57 -18.13
C PRO A 313 -7.91 10.21 -18.33
N THR A 314 -6.96 9.81 -17.49
CA THR A 314 -5.54 10.10 -17.65
C THR A 314 -4.88 9.12 -18.61
N GLY A 315 -3.67 9.40 -19.10
CA GLY A 315 -2.88 8.44 -19.87
C GLY A 315 -2.62 7.13 -19.11
N GLN A 316 -2.53 7.20 -17.77
CA GLN A 316 -2.42 6.01 -16.94
C GLN A 316 -3.71 5.16 -16.96
N ASP A 317 -4.88 5.79 -17.02
CA ASP A 317 -6.15 5.06 -17.16
C ASP A 317 -6.25 4.39 -18.53
N TYR A 318 -5.82 5.07 -19.59
CA TYR A 318 -5.77 4.47 -20.92
C TYR A 318 -4.80 3.30 -21.00
N ALA A 319 -3.60 3.42 -20.44
CA ALA A 319 -2.68 2.30 -20.34
C ALA A 319 -3.27 1.12 -19.54
N PHE A 320 -4.06 1.42 -18.50
CA PHE A 320 -4.78 0.41 -17.74
C PHE A 320 -5.88 -0.28 -18.58
N TYR A 321 -6.63 0.48 -19.39
CA TYR A 321 -7.64 -0.09 -20.30
C TYR A 321 -7.01 -0.99 -21.33
N GLU A 322 -5.87 -0.61 -21.92
CA GLU A 322 -5.12 -1.44 -22.87
C GLU A 322 -4.64 -2.76 -22.23
N LEU A 323 -4.10 -2.69 -21.01
CA LEU A 323 -3.71 -3.89 -20.26
C LEU A 323 -4.89 -4.83 -19.98
N GLN A 324 -6.13 -4.29 -19.91
CA GLN A 324 -7.35 -5.07 -19.81
C GLN A 324 -7.87 -5.62 -21.15
N GLY A 325 -7.17 -5.34 -22.24
CA GLY A 325 -7.59 -5.73 -23.60
C GLY A 325 -8.76 -4.89 -24.15
N ARG A 326 -9.01 -3.71 -23.57
CA ARG A 326 -9.97 -2.75 -24.10
C ARG A 326 -9.29 -1.95 -25.19
N THR A 327 -9.76 -2.07 -26.41
CA THR A 327 -9.33 -1.21 -27.51
C THR A 327 -9.96 0.17 -27.36
N GLN A 328 -9.13 1.20 -27.45
CA GLN A 328 -9.62 2.57 -27.54
C GLN A 328 -10.32 2.74 -28.91
N GLY A 329 -11.49 3.38 -28.89
CA GLY A 329 -12.18 3.84 -30.09
C GLY A 329 -11.47 5.03 -30.75
N LYS A 330 -12.09 5.62 -31.75
CA LYS A 330 -11.63 6.90 -32.26
C LYS A 330 -11.80 7.96 -31.20
N PHE A 331 -10.81 8.84 -31.06
CA PHE A 331 -10.83 9.89 -30.05
C PHE A 331 -12.10 10.74 -30.12
N GLU A 332 -12.55 11.11 -31.32
CA GLU A 332 -13.73 11.95 -31.52
C GLU A 332 -15.00 11.31 -30.95
N GLU A 333 -15.20 10.02 -31.24
CA GLU A 333 -16.35 9.24 -30.73
C GLU A 333 -16.31 9.12 -29.20
N GLU A 334 -15.11 8.94 -28.65
CA GLU A 334 -14.93 8.86 -27.20
C GLU A 334 -15.15 10.22 -26.51
N PHE A 335 -14.61 11.31 -27.10
CA PHE A 335 -14.81 12.65 -26.59
C PHE A 335 -16.30 12.99 -26.56
N ASP A 336 -17.00 12.84 -27.70
CA ASP A 336 -18.40 13.17 -27.82
C ASP A 336 -19.27 12.33 -26.85
N ALA A 337 -18.95 11.05 -26.67
CA ALA A 337 -19.68 10.17 -25.75
C ALA A 337 -19.45 10.57 -24.28
N ARG A 338 -18.22 10.96 -23.89
CA ARG A 338 -17.90 11.31 -22.52
C ARG A 338 -18.31 12.73 -22.14
N ALA A 339 -18.17 13.68 -23.08
CA ALA A 339 -18.51 15.08 -22.87
C ALA A 339 -20.03 15.34 -23.01
N ALA A 340 -20.79 14.39 -23.55
CA ALA A 340 -22.23 14.52 -23.72
C ALA A 340 -22.93 14.83 -22.39
N GLY A 341 -23.70 15.93 -22.37
CA GLY A 341 -24.44 16.37 -21.19
C GLY A 341 -23.65 17.15 -20.15
N TYR A 342 -22.38 17.48 -20.45
CA TYR A 342 -21.59 18.40 -19.63
C TYR A 342 -21.53 19.78 -20.27
N ASP A 343 -21.63 20.80 -19.43
CA ASP A 343 -21.60 22.20 -19.86
C ASP A 343 -20.17 22.73 -19.98
N TYR A 344 -19.23 22.18 -19.19
CA TYR A 344 -17.86 22.67 -19.09
C TYR A 344 -16.84 21.54 -19.03
N PHE A 345 -15.61 21.86 -19.50
CA PHE A 345 -14.44 20.98 -19.35
C PHE A 345 -13.37 21.68 -18.50
N LEU A 346 -13.05 21.10 -17.34
CA LEU A 346 -12.04 21.65 -16.43
C LEU A 346 -10.69 20.92 -16.61
N VAL A 347 -9.63 21.70 -16.76
CA VAL A 347 -8.25 21.21 -16.78
C VAL A 347 -7.49 21.79 -15.61
N THR A 348 -6.92 20.91 -14.77
CA THR A 348 -5.95 21.27 -13.73
C THR A 348 -4.63 20.51 -13.88
N LEU A 349 -4.60 19.41 -14.64
CA LEU A 349 -3.43 18.59 -14.92
C LEU A 349 -2.82 18.98 -16.30
N PHE A 350 -2.13 20.11 -16.38
CA PHE A 350 -1.57 20.59 -17.64
C PHE A 350 -0.55 19.65 -18.27
N GLY A 351 0.35 19.05 -17.46
CA GLY A 351 1.31 18.08 -17.96
C GLY A 351 0.63 16.83 -18.55
N GLU A 352 -0.51 16.44 -18.00
CA GLU A 352 -1.31 15.34 -18.54
C GLU A 352 -2.07 15.75 -19.80
N LEU A 353 -2.55 17.01 -19.88
CA LEU A 353 -3.13 17.55 -21.09
C LEU A 353 -2.11 17.60 -22.25
N ASP A 354 -0.86 17.95 -21.96
CA ASP A 354 0.24 17.94 -22.95
C ASP A 354 0.53 16.52 -23.47
N ASN A 355 0.32 15.51 -22.63
CA ASN A 355 0.44 14.11 -23.01
C ASN A 355 -0.78 13.57 -23.80
N GLN A 356 -1.85 14.35 -23.89
CA GLN A 356 -3.06 14.04 -24.67
C GLN A 356 -3.30 15.07 -25.80
N PRO A 357 -2.47 15.06 -26.86
CA PRO A 357 -2.48 16.12 -27.87
C PRO A 357 -3.81 16.29 -28.61
N LEU A 358 -4.55 15.20 -28.83
CA LEU A 358 -5.87 15.27 -29.48
C LEU A 358 -6.90 15.95 -28.58
N LEU A 359 -6.88 15.68 -27.27
CA LEU A 359 -7.72 16.37 -26.29
C LEU A 359 -7.39 17.86 -26.25
N LYS A 360 -6.09 18.16 -26.14
CA LYS A 360 -5.61 19.54 -26.12
C LYS A 360 -6.06 20.30 -27.36
N GLN A 361 -5.84 19.73 -28.54
CA GLN A 361 -6.24 20.32 -29.80
C GLN A 361 -7.77 20.53 -29.85
N ARG A 362 -8.56 19.53 -29.55
CA ARG A 362 -10.04 19.60 -29.52
C ARG A 362 -10.55 20.72 -28.63
N LEU A 363 -10.00 20.86 -27.42
CA LEU A 363 -10.42 21.88 -26.46
C LEU A 363 -10.09 23.29 -26.95
N PHE A 364 -8.85 23.53 -27.39
CA PHE A 364 -8.43 24.87 -27.79
C PHE A 364 -8.98 25.31 -29.16
N ASP A 365 -9.21 24.39 -30.10
CA ASP A 365 -9.69 24.71 -31.42
C ASP A 365 -11.21 24.92 -31.47
N GLN A 366 -11.97 24.24 -30.60
CA GLN A 366 -13.42 24.19 -30.75
C GLN A 366 -14.21 24.85 -29.63
N TYR A 367 -13.59 25.10 -28.47
CA TYR A 367 -14.32 25.62 -27.31
C TYR A 367 -13.67 26.87 -26.73
N PRO A 368 -14.47 27.92 -26.42
CA PRO A 368 -13.94 29.11 -25.78
C PRO A 368 -13.58 28.83 -24.31
N ILE A 369 -12.57 29.55 -23.83
CA ILE A 369 -12.23 29.55 -22.41
C ILE A 369 -13.29 30.38 -21.68
N ALA A 370 -14.03 29.73 -20.77
CA ALA A 370 -15.05 30.34 -19.93
C ALA A 370 -14.46 31.00 -18.68
N ALA A 371 -13.41 30.40 -18.11
CA ALA A 371 -12.68 30.95 -16.98
C ALA A 371 -11.24 30.41 -16.97
N GLU A 372 -10.31 31.23 -16.49
CA GLU A 372 -8.93 30.83 -16.27
C GLU A 372 -8.40 31.41 -14.96
N GLY A 373 -7.48 30.71 -14.31
CA GLY A 373 -6.85 31.20 -13.10
C GLY A 373 -5.57 30.39 -12.78
N GLU A 374 -5.02 30.65 -11.62
CA GLU A 374 -3.82 29.97 -11.20
C GLU A 374 -4.07 28.45 -11.07
N GLY A 375 -3.48 27.67 -11.97
CA GLY A 375 -3.55 26.21 -11.93
C GLY A 375 -4.79 25.60 -12.59
N TYR A 376 -5.62 26.35 -13.32
CA TYR A 376 -6.75 25.79 -14.05
C TYR A 376 -7.13 26.53 -15.32
N LEU A 377 -7.79 25.81 -16.24
CA LEU A 377 -8.55 26.32 -17.39
C LEU A 377 -9.93 25.68 -17.42
N LEU A 378 -10.96 26.46 -17.70
CA LEU A 378 -12.34 25.98 -17.88
C LEU A 378 -12.80 26.32 -19.30
N PHE A 379 -13.18 25.31 -20.08
CA PHE A 379 -13.73 25.49 -21.44
C PHE A 379 -15.25 25.38 -21.41
N ASP A 380 -15.96 26.22 -22.18
CA ASP A 380 -17.43 26.14 -22.32
C ASP A 380 -17.80 25.22 -23.48
N LEU A 381 -18.28 24.01 -23.15
CA LEU A 381 -18.68 22.99 -24.12
C LEU A 381 -20.00 23.32 -24.84
N ARG A 382 -20.81 24.22 -24.31
CA ARG A 382 -22.11 24.64 -24.90
C ARG A 382 -21.95 25.51 -26.13
N GLN A 383 -20.81 26.17 -26.27
CA GLN A 383 -20.47 27.08 -27.34
C GLN A 383 -19.51 26.46 -28.36
N GLY A 384 -19.53 25.14 -28.51
CA GLY A 384 -18.73 24.48 -29.52
C GLY A 384 -19.06 24.99 -30.92
N SER A 385 -18.04 25.33 -31.70
CA SER A 385 -18.23 25.68 -33.10
C SER A 385 -18.68 24.45 -33.88
N ASP A 386 -19.94 24.41 -34.35
CA ASP A 386 -20.38 23.50 -35.39
C ASP A 386 -19.55 23.79 -36.66
N THR A 387 -18.41 23.08 -36.82
CA THR A 387 -17.62 23.09 -38.07
C THR A 387 -17.60 21.72 -38.70
#